data_8bb2031e1f101a6440fc019d927af9c4
#
_entry.id   8bb2031e1f101a6440fc019d927af9c4
#
_cell.length_a   1.000
_cell.length_b   1.000
_cell.length_c   1.000
_cell.angle_alpha   90.00
_cell.angle_beta   90.00
_cell.angle_gamma   90.00
#
_symmetry.space_group_name_H-M   'P 1'
#
loop_
_entity.id
_entity.type
_entity.pdbx_description
1 polymer ?
#
loop_
_entity_poly.entity_id
_entity_poly.type
_entity_poly.pdbx_seq_one_letter_code
_entity_poly.pdbx_strand_id
1 'polypeptide(L)'
;MSTSAAPASWNAPAHTLWARGDHNAAVQALLEEINRHGPKKPAPLVKQLSYYAFLMGNPAAAAGFLEATCPFYPDDFELLLNLAVCLSRSGKHGQAIGHLEKLRTMNPASVVVWDSLASCCHAVGRNAEAAQAGTQALVLKDKQPRPQAPDWQAPVDVAGVLKQAEQGRKVVAFSLWGANPRYLLGALDNALALPQIYPGWQAVFFVDESVPADLRQALAALGAEVRVQPPHQGQRQKLAWRFLVANEAGVGRFLVRDVDSVVNDRERAAVDAWLASPALFHVMRDWWTHTDLVLAGMWGGVAGVLPPIPPLLTAYKPAHMETPNVDQWFLRDILWPCLRQSVLVHDRLFTPPGAQPWPLPAPPGNLHVGQDVYAVARVQQAQRLAPWLAKLPSLQAGDTV
;
A
#
# COMPACT_ATOMS: atom_id res chain seq x y z
N MET A 1 -6.93 3.65 20.14
CA MET A 1 -8.08 3.41 19.22
C MET A 1 -8.68 4.78 18.90
N SER A 2 -8.40 5.30 17.70
CA SER A 2 -9.03 6.55 17.24
C SER A 2 -10.43 6.20 16.77
N THR A 3 -11.43 6.52 17.57
CA THR A 3 -12.85 6.44 17.20
C THR A 3 -13.13 7.61 16.26
N SER A 4 -13.00 7.40 14.94
CA SER A 4 -13.76 8.27 14.06
C SER A 4 -15.23 8.02 14.38
N ALA A 5 -15.96 9.07 14.73
CA ALA A 5 -17.38 8.95 15.08
C ALA A 5 -18.12 8.27 13.92
N ALA A 6 -18.95 7.28 14.25
CA ALA A 6 -19.82 6.64 13.26
C ALA A 6 -20.63 7.73 12.52
N PRO A 7 -20.93 7.57 11.22
CA PRO A 7 -21.82 8.47 10.53
C PRO A 7 -23.12 8.65 11.31
N ALA A 8 -23.59 9.89 11.45
CA ALA A 8 -24.81 10.21 12.22
C ALA A 8 -26.06 9.45 11.70
N SER A 9 -26.03 8.99 10.46
CA SER A 9 -27.09 8.20 9.82
C SER A 9 -27.07 6.71 10.18
N TRP A 10 -26.06 6.24 10.91
CA TRP A 10 -25.93 4.83 11.28
C TRP A 10 -26.84 4.48 12.46
N ASN A 11 -27.29 3.21 12.50
CA ASN A 11 -27.97 2.65 13.66
C ASN A 11 -26.99 2.55 14.84
N ALA A 12 -27.16 3.44 15.81
CA ALA A 12 -26.25 3.56 16.96
C ALA A 12 -26.21 2.30 17.84
N PRO A 13 -27.32 1.62 18.17
CA PRO A 13 -27.31 0.34 18.89
C PRO A 13 -26.46 -0.72 18.21
N ALA A 14 -26.64 -0.94 16.90
CA ALA A 14 -25.85 -1.89 16.13
C ALA A 14 -24.36 -1.49 16.10
N HIS A 15 -24.07 -0.21 15.97
CA HIS A 15 -22.68 0.27 16.02
C HIS A 15 -22.02 0.06 17.39
N THR A 16 -22.76 0.19 18.47
CA THR A 16 -22.27 -0.08 19.83
C THR A 16 -21.88 -1.55 20.00
N LEU A 17 -22.70 -2.47 19.47
CA LEU A 17 -22.36 -3.92 19.47
C LEU A 17 -21.10 -4.18 18.63
N TRP A 18 -21.01 -3.60 17.43
CA TRP A 18 -19.85 -3.74 16.57
C TRP A 18 -18.56 -3.25 17.26
N ALA A 19 -18.60 -2.09 17.89
CA ALA A 19 -17.45 -1.50 18.58
C ALA A 19 -16.96 -2.32 19.80
N ARG A 20 -17.83 -3.16 20.38
CA ARG A 20 -17.50 -4.10 21.45
C ARG A 20 -16.93 -5.43 20.95
N GLY A 21 -16.92 -5.66 19.63
CA GLY A 21 -16.52 -6.93 19.03
C GLY A 21 -17.66 -7.92 18.81
N ASP A 22 -18.89 -7.59 19.18
CA ASP A 22 -20.07 -8.44 19.02
C ASP A 22 -20.61 -8.35 17.58
N HIS A 23 -19.78 -8.69 16.60
CA HIS A 23 -20.03 -8.45 15.17
C HIS A 23 -21.30 -9.15 14.67
N ASN A 24 -21.52 -10.40 15.06
CA ASN A 24 -22.74 -11.14 14.68
C ASN A 24 -24.00 -10.52 15.24
N ALA A 25 -23.99 -10.08 16.51
CA ALA A 25 -25.12 -9.40 17.13
C ALA A 25 -25.40 -8.04 16.46
N ALA A 26 -24.37 -7.30 16.05
CA ALA A 26 -24.50 -6.04 15.32
C ALA A 26 -25.19 -6.25 13.95
N VAL A 27 -24.78 -7.28 13.20
CA VAL A 27 -25.39 -7.65 11.91
C VAL A 27 -26.83 -8.09 12.11
N GLN A 28 -27.11 -8.93 13.11
CA GLN A 28 -28.46 -9.39 13.40
C GLN A 28 -29.41 -8.24 13.77
N ALA A 29 -28.97 -7.29 14.60
CA ALA A 29 -29.75 -6.11 14.95
C ALA A 29 -30.09 -5.24 13.73
N LEU A 30 -29.16 -5.09 12.78
CA LEU A 30 -29.40 -4.39 11.51
C LEU A 30 -30.39 -5.13 10.62
N LEU A 31 -30.28 -6.45 10.51
CA LEU A 31 -31.21 -7.27 9.72
C LEU A 31 -32.62 -7.18 10.28
N GLU A 32 -32.80 -7.25 11.60
CA GLU A 32 -34.09 -7.12 12.25
C GLU A 32 -34.70 -5.74 11.98
N GLU A 33 -33.91 -4.67 12.09
CA GLU A 33 -34.38 -3.33 11.78
C GLU A 33 -34.76 -3.15 10.31
N ILE A 34 -33.90 -3.61 9.39
CA ILE A 34 -34.16 -3.57 7.94
C ILE A 34 -35.43 -4.35 7.59
N ASN A 35 -35.68 -5.49 8.23
CA ASN A 35 -36.86 -6.32 7.94
C ASN A 35 -38.19 -5.71 8.40
N ARG A 36 -38.17 -4.73 9.29
CA ARG A 36 -39.36 -3.95 9.69
C ARG A 36 -39.85 -3.01 8.58
N HIS A 37 -39.00 -2.75 7.58
CA HIS A 37 -39.34 -1.89 6.45
C HIS A 37 -39.85 -2.70 5.27
N GLY A 38 -40.70 -2.09 4.45
CA GLY A 38 -41.23 -2.67 3.21
C GLY A 38 -40.12 -2.90 2.14
N PRO A 39 -40.49 -3.09 0.87
CA PRO A 39 -39.53 -3.36 -0.20
C PRO A 39 -38.44 -2.30 -0.34
N LYS A 40 -38.79 -1.03 -0.16
CA LYS A 40 -37.83 0.08 -0.16
C LYS A 40 -37.11 0.17 1.19
N LYS A 41 -36.02 -0.55 1.34
CA LYS A 41 -35.19 -0.55 2.56
C LYS A 41 -34.49 0.80 2.74
N PRO A 42 -34.32 1.33 3.97
CA PRO A 42 -33.59 2.58 4.22
C PRO A 42 -32.11 2.44 3.79
N ALA A 43 -31.67 3.29 2.87
CA ALA A 43 -30.29 3.26 2.35
C ALA A 43 -29.20 3.31 3.42
N PRO A 44 -29.30 4.15 4.50
CA PRO A 44 -28.30 4.18 5.55
C PRO A 44 -28.13 2.86 6.30
N LEU A 45 -29.21 2.14 6.57
CA LEU A 45 -29.15 0.83 7.24
C LEU A 45 -28.50 -0.22 6.35
N VAL A 46 -28.86 -0.23 5.04
CA VAL A 46 -28.26 -1.16 4.07
C VAL A 46 -26.77 -0.86 3.87
N LYS A 47 -26.38 0.42 3.79
CA LYS A 47 -24.97 0.82 3.71
C LYS A 47 -24.18 0.31 4.93
N GLN A 48 -24.71 0.50 6.14
CA GLN A 48 -24.08 0.01 7.37
C GLN A 48 -23.97 -1.52 7.41
N LEU A 49 -25.04 -2.23 7.08
CA LEU A 49 -25.04 -3.70 7.01
C LEU A 49 -24.01 -4.22 6.01
N SER A 50 -23.98 -3.63 4.81
CA SER A 50 -23.04 -4.00 3.75
C SER A 50 -21.59 -3.74 4.17
N TYR A 51 -21.34 -2.63 4.86
CA TYR A 51 -20.02 -2.32 5.40
C TYR A 51 -19.57 -3.36 6.42
N TYR A 52 -20.44 -3.80 7.32
CA TYR A 52 -20.12 -4.83 8.32
C TYR A 52 -19.89 -6.20 7.65
N ALA A 53 -20.75 -6.60 6.71
CA ALA A 53 -20.56 -7.82 5.95
C ALA A 53 -19.22 -7.82 5.16
N PHE A 54 -18.85 -6.68 4.60
CA PHE A 54 -17.57 -6.50 3.91
C PHE A 54 -16.39 -6.66 4.87
N LEU A 55 -16.42 -6.03 6.05
CA LEU A 55 -15.38 -6.15 7.06
C LEU A 55 -15.26 -7.57 7.65
N MET A 56 -16.35 -8.32 7.69
CA MET A 56 -16.35 -9.75 8.05
C MET A 56 -15.82 -10.67 6.94
N GLY A 57 -15.30 -10.11 5.84
CA GLY A 57 -14.75 -10.89 4.73
C GLY A 57 -15.82 -11.49 3.80
N ASN A 58 -17.06 -11.01 3.84
CA ASN A 58 -18.14 -11.49 2.99
C ASN A 58 -18.66 -10.40 2.01
N PRO A 59 -17.85 -9.98 1.03
CA PRO A 59 -18.26 -8.99 0.04
C PRO A 59 -19.41 -9.44 -0.85
N ALA A 60 -19.59 -10.75 -1.02
CA ALA A 60 -20.71 -11.29 -1.83
C ALA A 60 -22.06 -11.06 -1.13
N ALA A 61 -22.16 -11.30 0.17
CA ALA A 61 -23.36 -10.97 0.94
C ALA A 61 -23.63 -9.45 0.95
N ALA A 62 -22.59 -8.65 1.13
CA ALA A 62 -22.69 -7.19 1.06
C ALA A 62 -23.26 -6.73 -0.31
N ALA A 63 -22.75 -7.30 -1.41
CA ALA A 63 -23.27 -7.01 -2.76
C ALA A 63 -24.75 -7.36 -2.88
N GLY A 64 -25.19 -8.52 -2.37
CA GLY A 64 -26.59 -8.94 -2.44
C GLY A 64 -27.56 -7.95 -1.76
N PHE A 65 -27.21 -7.43 -0.57
CA PHE A 65 -28.02 -6.40 0.09
C PHE A 65 -28.09 -5.09 -0.71
N LEU A 66 -26.98 -4.70 -1.31
CA LEU A 66 -26.89 -3.49 -2.12
C LEU A 66 -27.62 -3.65 -3.45
N GLU A 67 -27.47 -4.78 -4.16
CA GLU A 67 -28.18 -5.08 -5.41
C GLU A 67 -29.71 -5.00 -5.25
N ALA A 68 -30.24 -5.54 -4.16
CA ALA A 68 -31.67 -5.47 -3.86
C ALA A 68 -32.16 -4.06 -3.56
N THR A 69 -31.29 -3.17 -3.12
CA THR A 69 -31.65 -1.81 -2.66
C THR A 69 -31.43 -0.75 -3.75
N CYS A 70 -30.38 -0.87 -4.56
CA CYS A 70 -30.01 0.12 -5.59
C CYS A 70 -31.17 0.53 -6.53
N PRO A 71 -32.09 -0.35 -6.98
CA PRO A 71 -33.21 0.06 -7.83
C PRO A 71 -34.11 1.15 -7.23
N PHE A 72 -34.18 1.24 -5.88
CA PHE A 72 -34.96 2.25 -5.20
C PHE A 72 -34.20 3.58 -4.98
N TYR A 73 -32.89 3.59 -5.24
CA TYR A 73 -31.99 4.72 -5.05
C TYR A 73 -31.02 4.84 -6.24
N PRO A 74 -31.52 5.05 -7.47
CA PRO A 74 -30.71 4.97 -8.69
C PRO A 74 -29.60 6.02 -8.76
N ASP A 75 -29.71 7.11 -8.01
CA ASP A 75 -28.77 8.23 -8.03
C ASP A 75 -28.01 8.41 -6.71
N ASP A 76 -28.08 7.43 -5.79
CA ASP A 76 -27.26 7.41 -4.58
C ASP A 76 -25.85 6.94 -4.95
N PHE A 77 -24.94 7.92 -5.10
CA PHE A 77 -23.56 7.67 -5.49
C PHE A 77 -22.84 6.69 -4.55
N GLU A 78 -23.01 6.85 -3.25
CA GLU A 78 -22.32 6.02 -2.24
C GLU A 78 -22.85 4.57 -2.26
N LEU A 79 -24.17 4.41 -2.38
CA LEU A 79 -24.76 3.07 -2.46
C LEU A 79 -24.27 2.31 -3.70
N LEU A 80 -24.25 2.98 -4.86
CA LEU A 80 -23.74 2.41 -6.12
C LEU A 80 -22.23 2.13 -6.04
N LEU A 81 -21.44 2.99 -5.39
CA LEU A 81 -20.01 2.80 -5.21
C LEU A 81 -19.74 1.59 -4.31
N ASN A 82 -20.43 1.48 -3.19
CA ASN A 82 -20.30 0.34 -2.30
C ASN A 82 -20.66 -0.97 -3.02
N LEU A 83 -21.71 -0.97 -3.86
CA LEU A 83 -22.07 -2.12 -4.69
C LEU A 83 -20.94 -2.48 -5.65
N ALA A 84 -20.40 -1.52 -6.39
CA ALA A 84 -19.33 -1.76 -7.35
C ALA A 84 -18.07 -2.32 -6.67
N VAL A 85 -17.69 -1.81 -5.50
CA VAL A 85 -16.57 -2.32 -4.71
C VAL A 85 -16.82 -3.75 -4.22
N CYS A 86 -18.01 -4.05 -3.71
CA CYS A 86 -18.37 -5.39 -3.25
C CYS A 86 -18.40 -6.40 -4.40
N LEU A 87 -18.94 -6.03 -5.56
CA LEU A 87 -18.93 -6.85 -6.79
C LEU A 87 -17.48 -7.14 -7.24
N SER A 88 -16.63 -6.11 -7.27
CA SER A 88 -15.21 -6.26 -7.62
C SER A 88 -14.50 -7.24 -6.67
N ARG A 89 -14.69 -7.09 -5.37
CA ARG A 89 -14.10 -7.98 -4.36
C ARG A 89 -14.65 -9.41 -4.39
N SER A 90 -15.82 -9.60 -4.99
CA SER A 90 -16.44 -10.92 -5.21
C SER A 90 -16.07 -11.53 -6.56
N GLY A 91 -15.15 -10.91 -7.32
CA GLY A 91 -14.74 -11.39 -8.65
C GLY A 91 -15.74 -11.07 -9.79
N LYS A 92 -16.84 -10.37 -9.50
CA LYS A 92 -17.86 -9.97 -10.51
C LYS A 92 -17.45 -8.66 -11.21
N HIS A 93 -16.24 -8.63 -11.77
CA HIS A 93 -15.64 -7.41 -12.32
C HIS A 93 -16.44 -6.79 -13.46
N GLY A 94 -17.02 -7.63 -14.35
CA GLY A 94 -17.84 -7.12 -15.46
C GLY A 94 -19.09 -6.35 -14.98
N GLN A 95 -19.75 -6.84 -13.93
CA GLN A 95 -20.90 -6.14 -13.32
C GLN A 95 -20.44 -4.85 -12.60
N ALA A 96 -19.33 -4.92 -11.89
CA ALA A 96 -18.75 -3.74 -11.23
C ALA A 96 -18.46 -2.61 -12.22
N ILE A 97 -17.91 -2.92 -13.40
CA ILE A 97 -17.62 -1.94 -14.46
C ILE A 97 -18.88 -1.19 -14.87
N GLY A 98 -20.02 -1.87 -15.07
CA GLY A 98 -21.28 -1.21 -15.45
C GLY A 98 -21.69 -0.12 -14.44
N HIS A 99 -21.58 -0.40 -13.13
CA HIS A 99 -21.86 0.58 -12.08
C HIS A 99 -20.80 1.70 -12.02
N LEU A 100 -19.51 1.34 -12.18
CA LEU A 100 -18.41 2.30 -12.17
C LEU A 100 -18.47 3.29 -13.34
N GLU A 101 -18.88 2.85 -14.53
CA GLU A 101 -19.09 3.73 -15.68
C GLU A 101 -20.23 4.75 -15.42
N LYS A 102 -21.33 4.32 -14.80
CA LYS A 102 -22.38 5.25 -14.36
C LYS A 102 -21.83 6.24 -13.33
N LEU A 103 -21.12 5.76 -12.32
CA LEU A 103 -20.52 6.61 -11.28
C LEU A 103 -19.52 7.59 -11.85
N ARG A 104 -18.73 7.21 -12.86
CA ARG A 104 -17.81 8.09 -13.57
C ARG A 104 -18.54 9.28 -14.23
N THR A 105 -19.74 9.04 -14.81
CA THR A 105 -20.53 10.13 -15.38
C THR A 105 -21.15 11.03 -14.31
N MET A 106 -21.52 10.47 -13.15
CA MET A 106 -22.08 11.24 -12.02
C MET A 106 -21.02 12.12 -11.34
N ASN A 107 -19.80 11.60 -11.16
CA ASN A 107 -18.68 12.32 -10.57
C ASN A 107 -17.34 11.95 -11.26
N PRO A 108 -16.95 12.66 -12.33
CA PRO A 108 -15.70 12.41 -13.03
C PRO A 108 -14.44 12.65 -12.21
N ALA A 109 -14.54 13.38 -11.09
CA ALA A 109 -13.42 13.68 -10.19
C ALA A 109 -13.23 12.62 -9.08
N SER A 110 -14.07 11.59 -9.03
CA SER A 110 -13.99 10.54 -8.02
C SER A 110 -12.80 9.61 -8.26
N VAL A 111 -11.74 9.80 -7.49
CA VAL A 111 -10.52 8.96 -7.55
C VAL A 111 -10.83 7.48 -7.35
N VAL A 112 -11.69 7.15 -6.38
CA VAL A 112 -12.05 5.76 -6.06
C VAL A 112 -12.70 5.05 -7.25
N VAL A 113 -13.50 5.77 -8.04
CA VAL A 113 -14.12 5.22 -9.24
C VAL A 113 -13.06 4.86 -10.28
N TRP A 114 -12.09 5.75 -10.52
CA TRP A 114 -11.02 5.52 -11.47
C TRP A 114 -10.06 4.41 -11.02
N ASP A 115 -9.70 4.34 -9.74
CA ASP A 115 -8.90 3.23 -9.17
C ASP A 115 -9.61 1.88 -9.36
N SER A 116 -10.93 1.85 -9.08
CA SER A 116 -11.72 0.64 -9.22
C SER A 116 -11.88 0.23 -10.69
N LEU A 117 -12.05 1.18 -11.61
CA LEU A 117 -12.07 0.92 -13.05
C LEU A 117 -10.76 0.33 -13.53
N ALA A 118 -9.61 0.88 -13.12
CA ALA A 118 -8.29 0.33 -13.49
C ALA A 118 -8.18 -1.15 -13.12
N SER A 119 -8.52 -1.51 -11.88
CA SER A 119 -8.46 -2.89 -11.41
C SER A 119 -9.47 -3.81 -12.10
N CYS A 120 -10.73 -3.37 -12.24
CA CYS A 120 -11.80 -4.20 -12.82
C CYS A 120 -11.62 -4.41 -14.33
N CYS A 121 -11.23 -3.36 -15.08
CA CYS A 121 -10.95 -3.46 -16.51
C CYS A 121 -9.79 -4.41 -16.78
N HIS A 122 -8.71 -4.34 -16.00
CA HIS A 122 -7.62 -5.31 -16.10
C HIS A 122 -8.10 -6.75 -15.84
N ALA A 123 -8.86 -6.97 -14.79
CA ALA A 123 -9.35 -8.31 -14.43
C ALA A 123 -10.20 -8.98 -15.54
N VAL A 124 -10.83 -8.19 -16.43
CA VAL A 124 -11.57 -8.69 -17.59
C VAL A 124 -10.83 -8.55 -18.92
N GLY A 125 -9.52 -8.24 -18.89
CA GLY A 125 -8.68 -8.14 -20.09
C GLY A 125 -8.80 -6.81 -20.87
N ARG A 126 -9.57 -5.82 -20.39
CA ARG A 126 -9.72 -4.47 -21.00
C ARG A 126 -8.52 -3.57 -20.63
N ASN A 127 -7.30 -4.00 -20.99
CA ASN A 127 -6.07 -3.38 -20.50
C ASN A 127 -5.87 -1.91 -20.96
N ALA A 128 -6.30 -1.54 -22.16
CA ALA A 128 -6.21 -0.15 -22.62
C ALA A 128 -7.06 0.80 -21.74
N GLU A 129 -8.26 0.37 -21.39
CA GLU A 129 -9.15 1.14 -20.51
C GLU A 129 -8.64 1.15 -19.07
N ALA A 130 -8.06 0.04 -18.60
CA ALA A 130 -7.40 -0.03 -17.31
C ALA A 130 -6.23 0.99 -17.21
N ALA A 131 -5.41 1.09 -18.27
CA ALA A 131 -4.30 2.05 -18.35
C ALA A 131 -4.80 3.50 -18.32
N GLN A 132 -5.86 3.80 -19.08
CA GLN A 132 -6.49 5.12 -19.08
C GLN A 132 -7.07 5.46 -17.71
N ALA A 133 -7.76 4.52 -17.07
CA ALA A 133 -8.37 4.73 -15.76
C ALA A 133 -7.32 4.96 -14.68
N GLY A 134 -6.26 4.16 -14.63
CA GLY A 134 -5.18 4.33 -13.65
C GLY A 134 -4.40 5.64 -13.87
N THR A 135 -4.15 6.02 -15.13
CA THR A 135 -3.56 7.33 -15.44
C THR A 135 -4.42 8.48 -14.91
N GLN A 136 -5.74 8.42 -15.14
CA GLN A 136 -6.66 9.44 -14.65
C GLN A 136 -6.73 9.49 -13.12
N ALA A 137 -6.71 8.32 -12.45
CA ALA A 137 -6.65 8.24 -10.99
C ALA A 137 -5.41 8.96 -10.43
N LEU A 138 -4.23 8.72 -11.01
CA LEU A 138 -2.98 9.39 -10.63
C LEU A 138 -3.04 10.91 -10.85
N VAL A 139 -3.53 11.35 -12.00
CA VAL A 139 -3.71 12.78 -12.31
C VAL A 139 -4.65 13.47 -11.33
N LEU A 140 -5.75 12.83 -10.98
CA LEU A 140 -6.71 13.37 -10.01
C LEU A 140 -6.10 13.41 -8.59
N LYS A 141 -5.42 12.34 -8.20
CA LYS A 141 -4.72 12.30 -6.89
C LYS A 141 -3.68 13.40 -6.79
N ASP A 142 -2.91 13.65 -7.86
CA ASP A 142 -1.87 14.69 -7.84
C ASP A 142 -2.46 16.12 -7.67
N LYS A 143 -3.65 16.37 -8.18
CA LYS A 143 -4.35 17.65 -8.09
C LYS A 143 -5.05 17.90 -6.75
N GLN A 144 -5.22 16.88 -5.90
CA GLN A 144 -5.92 17.05 -4.63
C GLN A 144 -5.16 17.99 -3.67
N PRO A 145 -5.84 18.87 -2.93
CA PRO A 145 -5.20 19.70 -1.90
C PRO A 145 -4.52 18.88 -0.81
N ARG A 146 -3.41 19.36 -0.29
CA ARG A 146 -2.62 18.72 0.77
C ARG A 146 -2.39 19.70 1.94
N PRO A 147 -3.44 20.01 2.74
CA PRO A 147 -3.37 21.04 3.76
C PRO A 147 -2.41 20.71 4.92
N GLN A 148 -2.03 19.43 5.08
CA GLN A 148 -1.10 19.00 6.13
C GLN A 148 0.34 18.86 5.61
N ALA A 149 0.59 19.12 4.32
CA ALA A 149 1.94 19.06 3.77
C ALA A 149 2.84 20.11 4.43
N PRO A 150 4.12 19.79 4.69
CA PRO A 150 5.06 20.77 5.21
C PRO A 150 5.35 21.85 4.16
N ASP A 151 5.60 23.06 4.61
CA ASP A 151 6.19 24.11 3.76
C ASP A 151 7.66 23.79 3.53
N TRP A 152 7.93 23.18 2.38
CA TRP A 152 9.26 22.70 2.01
C TRP A 152 9.52 22.96 0.52
N GLN A 153 10.76 23.37 0.23
CA GLN A 153 11.24 23.59 -1.11
C GLN A 153 12.46 22.72 -1.39
N ALA A 154 12.56 22.22 -2.61
CA ALA A 154 13.74 21.49 -3.05
C ALA A 154 15.00 22.37 -2.93
N PRO A 155 16.16 21.81 -2.54
CA PRO A 155 17.42 22.54 -2.50
C PRO A 155 17.73 23.22 -3.82
N VAL A 156 18.24 24.45 -3.76
CA VAL A 156 18.63 25.20 -4.97
C VAL A 156 19.85 24.54 -5.64
N ASP A 157 20.84 24.13 -4.84
CA ASP A 157 22.02 23.41 -5.34
C ASP A 157 21.80 21.89 -5.31
N VAL A 158 20.96 21.42 -6.22
CA VAL A 158 20.71 19.98 -6.40
C VAL A 158 22.00 19.22 -6.74
N ALA A 159 22.86 19.80 -7.57
CA ALA A 159 24.11 19.14 -7.99
C ALA A 159 25.09 18.93 -6.81
N GLY A 160 25.23 19.91 -5.93
CA GLY A 160 26.02 19.78 -4.70
C GLY A 160 25.46 18.74 -3.74
N VAL A 161 24.13 18.71 -3.58
CA VAL A 161 23.43 17.69 -2.77
C VAL A 161 23.68 16.29 -3.31
N LEU A 162 23.55 16.08 -4.62
CA LEU A 162 23.79 14.79 -5.26
C LEU A 162 25.25 14.34 -5.10
N LYS A 163 26.22 15.26 -5.28
CA LYS A 163 27.64 14.98 -5.09
C LYS A 163 27.96 14.58 -3.64
N GLN A 164 27.36 15.25 -2.67
CA GLN A 164 27.52 14.90 -1.26
C GLN A 164 26.90 13.51 -0.95
N ALA A 165 25.75 13.20 -1.53
CA ALA A 165 25.06 11.91 -1.35
C ALA A 165 25.90 10.70 -1.82
N GLU A 166 26.77 10.88 -2.83
CA GLU A 166 27.66 9.80 -3.30
C GLU A 166 28.73 9.41 -2.27
N GLN A 167 29.02 10.26 -1.29
CA GLN A 167 29.98 9.97 -0.21
C GLN A 167 29.33 9.20 0.96
N GLY A 168 28.01 9.19 1.04
CA GLY A 168 27.28 8.50 2.09
C GLY A 168 26.99 7.03 1.76
N ARG A 169 26.57 6.29 2.79
CA ARG A 169 26.13 4.89 2.63
C ARG A 169 24.89 4.83 1.73
N LYS A 170 24.76 3.75 0.97
CA LYS A 170 23.58 3.41 0.20
C LYS A 170 22.83 2.30 0.95
N VAL A 171 21.55 2.53 1.28
CA VAL A 171 20.80 1.59 2.11
C VAL A 171 19.45 1.21 1.49
N VAL A 172 19.03 -0.03 1.72
CA VAL A 172 17.67 -0.52 1.41
C VAL A 172 17.00 -0.85 2.73
N ALA A 173 15.92 -0.15 3.05
CA ALA A 173 15.25 -0.20 4.33
C ALA A 173 13.96 -1.00 4.28
N PHE A 174 13.77 -1.83 5.29
CA PHE A 174 12.60 -2.69 5.49
C PHE A 174 12.04 -2.51 6.91
N SER A 175 10.72 -2.61 7.05
CA SER A 175 10.05 -2.76 8.34
C SER A 175 9.62 -4.21 8.52
N LEU A 176 9.88 -4.81 9.68
CA LEU A 176 9.52 -6.19 9.97
C LEU A 176 9.08 -6.34 11.43
N TRP A 177 7.91 -6.94 11.65
CA TRP A 177 7.39 -7.27 12.99
C TRP A 177 6.49 -8.48 12.92
N GLY A 178 6.27 -9.11 14.07
CA GLY A 178 5.47 -10.33 14.18
C GLY A 178 6.22 -11.58 13.69
N ALA A 179 5.49 -12.68 13.67
CA ALA A 179 6.02 -14.01 13.32
C ALA A 179 5.32 -14.61 12.08
N ASN A 180 4.70 -13.79 11.23
CA ASN A 180 4.03 -14.28 10.02
C ASN A 180 5.07 -14.76 9.00
N PRO A 181 5.02 -16.05 8.56
CA PRO A 181 5.97 -16.63 7.61
C PRO A 181 6.16 -15.83 6.32
N ARG A 182 5.11 -15.21 5.79
CA ARG A 182 5.16 -14.34 4.61
C ARG A 182 6.27 -13.29 4.73
N TYR A 183 6.31 -12.59 5.86
CA TYR A 183 7.26 -11.50 6.08
C TYR A 183 8.64 -12.00 6.53
N LEU A 184 8.67 -13.07 7.33
CA LEU A 184 9.94 -13.65 7.81
C LEU A 184 10.74 -14.25 6.66
N LEU A 185 10.08 -15.01 5.76
CA LEU A 185 10.71 -15.58 4.56
C LEU A 185 11.14 -14.48 3.59
N GLY A 186 10.32 -13.44 3.42
CA GLY A 186 10.67 -12.29 2.59
C GLY A 186 11.89 -11.53 3.10
N ALA A 187 12.03 -11.38 4.43
CA ALA A 187 13.22 -10.75 5.03
C ALA A 187 14.51 -11.54 4.75
N LEU A 188 14.45 -12.86 4.92
CA LEU A 188 15.59 -13.75 4.64
C LEU A 188 15.96 -13.72 3.16
N ASP A 189 14.95 -13.78 2.27
CA ASP A 189 15.13 -13.77 0.82
C ASP A 189 15.77 -12.45 0.35
N ASN A 190 15.29 -11.30 0.88
CA ASN A 190 15.89 -10.00 0.59
C ASN A 190 17.34 -9.88 1.10
N ALA A 191 17.64 -10.38 2.29
CA ALA A 191 19.00 -10.36 2.84
C ALA A 191 19.97 -11.18 1.99
N LEU A 192 19.51 -12.28 1.37
CA LEU A 192 20.29 -13.11 0.47
C LEU A 192 20.43 -12.50 -0.93
N ALA A 193 19.36 -11.91 -1.47
CA ALA A 193 19.35 -11.36 -2.82
C ALA A 193 20.08 -10.00 -2.91
N LEU A 194 19.99 -9.17 -1.87
CA LEU A 194 20.45 -7.79 -1.91
C LEU A 194 21.93 -7.62 -2.28
N PRO A 195 22.90 -8.40 -1.76
CA PRO A 195 24.30 -8.26 -2.16
C PRO A 195 24.56 -8.51 -3.65
N GLN A 196 23.72 -9.32 -4.29
CA GLN A 196 23.83 -9.65 -5.72
C GLN A 196 23.13 -8.59 -6.57
N ILE A 197 21.93 -8.18 -6.20
CA ILE A 197 21.13 -7.21 -6.95
C ILE A 197 21.66 -5.78 -6.74
N TYR A 198 22.03 -5.43 -5.52
CA TYR A 198 22.48 -4.11 -5.12
C TYR A 198 23.89 -4.13 -4.50
N PRO A 199 24.94 -4.49 -5.26
CA PRO A 199 26.32 -4.48 -4.73
C PRO A 199 26.68 -3.10 -4.20
N GLY A 200 27.23 -3.05 -2.98
CA GLY A 200 27.57 -1.80 -2.28
C GLY A 200 26.41 -1.11 -1.57
N TRP A 201 25.22 -1.68 -1.59
CA TRP A 201 24.11 -1.24 -0.74
C TRP A 201 23.98 -2.15 0.48
N GLN A 202 23.54 -1.60 1.59
CA GLN A 202 23.34 -2.30 2.85
C GLN A 202 21.85 -2.49 3.14
N ALA A 203 21.44 -3.71 3.47
CA ALA A 203 20.10 -3.94 4.01
C ALA A 203 20.00 -3.40 5.43
N VAL A 204 18.90 -2.69 5.74
CA VAL A 204 18.57 -2.22 7.08
C VAL A 204 17.17 -2.71 7.44
N PHE A 205 17.08 -3.61 8.42
CA PHE A 205 15.81 -4.11 8.93
C PHE A 205 15.47 -3.44 10.25
N PHE A 206 14.41 -2.63 10.25
CA PHE A 206 13.80 -2.12 11.46
C PHE A 206 12.84 -3.18 12.00
N VAL A 207 13.13 -3.70 13.19
CA VAL A 207 12.41 -4.82 13.80
C VAL A 207 11.93 -4.50 15.21
N ASP A 208 10.98 -5.26 15.75
CA ASP A 208 10.72 -5.31 17.19
C ASP A 208 11.00 -6.71 17.77
N GLU A 209 10.76 -6.88 19.05
CA GLU A 209 11.03 -8.13 19.76
C GLU A 209 10.13 -9.27 19.34
N SER A 210 9.01 -9.00 18.64
CA SER A 210 8.12 -10.03 18.10
C SER A 210 8.73 -10.80 16.92
N VAL A 211 9.81 -10.29 16.30
CA VAL A 211 10.56 -11.01 15.28
C VAL A 211 11.46 -12.05 15.96
N PRO A 212 11.43 -13.33 15.54
CA PRO A 212 12.23 -14.38 16.15
C PRO A 212 13.73 -14.04 16.25
N ALA A 213 14.35 -14.37 17.38
CA ALA A 213 15.74 -14.02 17.66
C ALA A 213 16.74 -14.72 16.71
N ASP A 214 16.47 -15.97 16.34
CA ASP A 214 17.28 -16.73 15.38
C ASP A 214 17.26 -16.08 14.00
N LEU A 215 16.12 -15.58 13.52
CA LEU A 215 16.03 -14.84 12.27
C LEU A 215 16.80 -13.50 12.37
N ARG A 216 16.66 -12.75 13.45
CA ARG A 216 17.38 -11.48 13.63
C ARG A 216 18.90 -11.71 13.57
N GLN A 217 19.39 -12.79 14.19
CA GLN A 217 20.80 -13.20 14.14
C GLN A 217 21.22 -13.63 12.73
N ALA A 218 20.38 -14.38 12.02
CA ALA A 218 20.65 -14.79 10.64
C ALA A 218 20.75 -13.58 9.69
N LEU A 219 19.84 -12.61 9.80
CA LEU A 219 19.89 -11.37 9.02
C LEU A 219 21.20 -10.61 9.27
N ALA A 220 21.62 -10.49 10.53
CA ALA A 220 22.88 -9.85 10.88
C ALA A 220 24.10 -10.64 10.35
N ALA A 221 24.07 -11.97 10.41
CA ALA A 221 25.13 -12.83 9.84
C ALA A 221 25.24 -12.73 8.33
N LEU A 222 24.14 -12.36 7.64
CA LEU A 222 24.13 -12.07 6.20
C LEU A 222 24.58 -10.65 5.85
N GLY A 223 25.05 -9.87 6.84
CA GLY A 223 25.55 -8.51 6.65
C GLY A 223 24.48 -7.41 6.71
N ALA A 224 23.23 -7.76 7.02
CA ALA A 224 22.21 -6.76 7.22
C ALA A 224 22.37 -6.05 8.59
N GLU A 225 22.05 -4.76 8.63
CA GLU A 225 21.91 -4.02 9.87
C GLU A 225 20.50 -4.26 10.45
N VAL A 226 20.42 -4.83 11.65
CA VAL A 226 19.16 -5.12 12.35
C VAL A 226 18.98 -4.11 13.48
N ARG A 227 17.93 -3.30 13.41
CA ARG A 227 17.62 -2.22 14.35
C ARG A 227 16.36 -2.51 15.15
N VAL A 228 16.54 -2.88 16.41
CA VAL A 228 15.42 -3.11 17.31
C VAL A 228 14.76 -1.79 17.71
N GLN A 229 13.49 -1.66 17.42
CA GLN A 229 12.69 -0.49 17.72
C GLN A 229 12.09 -0.56 19.13
N PRO A 230 11.78 0.59 19.77
CA PRO A 230 11.12 0.61 21.06
C PRO A 230 9.82 -0.20 21.08
N PRO A 231 9.50 -0.86 22.20
CA PRO A 231 8.27 -1.63 22.35
C PRO A 231 7.02 -0.74 22.30
N HIS A 232 5.85 -1.39 22.14
CA HIS A 232 4.53 -0.76 22.22
C HIS A 232 4.23 0.32 21.17
N GLN A 233 4.92 0.33 20.04
CA GLN A 233 4.57 1.22 18.93
C GLN A 233 3.35 0.70 18.17
N GLY A 234 2.48 1.64 17.75
CA GLY A 234 1.30 1.34 16.94
C GLY A 234 1.64 0.95 15.50
N GLN A 235 0.67 0.41 14.78
CA GLN A 235 0.85 -0.06 13.40
C GLN A 235 1.38 1.05 12.46
N ARG A 236 0.90 2.28 12.60
CA ARG A 236 1.38 3.43 11.79
C ARG A 236 2.88 3.62 11.93
N GLN A 237 3.40 3.60 13.16
CA GLN A 237 4.81 3.75 13.42
C GLN A 237 5.62 2.58 12.85
N LYS A 238 5.12 1.34 13.04
CA LYS A 238 5.78 0.13 12.52
C LYS A 238 5.88 0.13 11.00
N LEU A 239 4.82 0.49 10.30
CA LEU A 239 4.83 0.63 8.84
C LEU A 239 5.86 1.67 8.37
N ALA A 240 6.00 2.78 9.10
CA ALA A 240 6.86 3.90 8.73
C ALA A 240 8.32 3.78 9.22
N TRP A 241 8.71 2.77 9.99
CA TRP A 241 10.11 2.63 10.46
C TRP A 241 11.11 2.68 9.32
N ARG A 242 10.83 2.02 8.20
CA ARG A 242 11.69 2.02 7.01
C ARG A 242 11.88 3.41 6.39
N PHE A 243 11.02 4.39 6.70
CA PHE A 243 11.15 5.76 6.21
C PHE A 243 12.21 6.56 6.98
N LEU A 244 12.59 6.11 8.19
CA LEU A 244 13.52 6.82 9.07
C LEU A 244 14.90 7.02 8.43
N VAL A 245 15.31 6.13 7.53
CA VAL A 245 16.58 6.25 6.78
C VAL A 245 16.64 7.52 5.92
N ALA A 246 15.51 8.12 5.58
CA ALA A 246 15.47 9.35 4.79
C ALA A 246 16.07 10.57 5.52
N ASN A 247 16.16 10.52 6.86
CA ASN A 247 16.74 11.60 7.68
C ASN A 247 18.03 11.15 8.40
N GLU A 248 18.58 10.00 8.07
CA GLU A 248 19.70 9.43 8.81
C GLU A 248 21.03 10.03 8.39
N ALA A 249 21.80 10.47 9.39
CA ALA A 249 23.16 10.97 9.18
C ALA A 249 24.07 9.86 8.62
N GLY A 250 24.91 10.21 7.64
CA GLY A 250 25.83 9.28 6.99
C GLY A 250 25.20 8.39 5.94
N VAL A 251 23.88 8.41 5.76
CA VAL A 251 23.19 7.85 4.59
C VAL A 251 23.18 8.88 3.46
N GLY A 252 23.64 8.50 2.27
CA GLY A 252 23.58 9.32 1.07
C GLY A 252 22.37 9.03 0.22
N ARG A 253 22.14 7.74 -0.07
CA ARG A 253 21.00 7.27 -0.86
C ARG A 253 20.23 6.20 -0.09
N PHE A 254 18.92 6.23 -0.20
CA PHE A 254 18.07 5.21 0.41
C PHE A 254 17.02 4.69 -0.56
N LEU A 255 16.66 3.43 -0.38
CA LEU A 255 15.48 2.80 -0.98
C LEU A 255 14.60 2.28 0.16
N VAL A 256 13.29 2.37 -0.05
CA VAL A 256 12.29 1.80 0.87
C VAL A 256 11.57 0.68 0.16
N ARG A 257 11.54 -0.51 0.77
CA ARG A 257 10.92 -1.71 0.19
C ARG A 257 9.99 -2.41 1.17
N ASP A 258 8.99 -3.09 0.60
CA ASP A 258 8.17 -4.04 1.34
C ASP A 258 8.97 -5.33 1.54
N VAL A 259 8.91 -5.89 2.74
CA VAL A 259 9.72 -7.04 3.10
C VAL A 259 9.28 -8.34 2.41
N ASP A 260 8.02 -8.43 1.98
CA ASP A 260 7.44 -9.57 1.24
C ASP A 260 7.64 -9.48 -0.28
N SER A 261 8.23 -8.37 -0.75
CA SER A 261 8.66 -8.20 -2.13
C SER A 261 10.18 -8.34 -2.22
N VAL A 262 10.66 -9.25 -3.06
CA VAL A 262 12.11 -9.50 -3.21
C VAL A 262 12.70 -8.60 -4.28
N VAL A 263 13.81 -7.95 -3.93
CA VAL A 263 14.58 -7.10 -4.86
C VAL A 263 15.04 -7.90 -6.09
N ASN A 264 15.07 -7.24 -7.25
CA ASN A 264 15.38 -7.91 -8.54
C ASN A 264 16.07 -6.99 -9.54
N ASP A 265 16.59 -7.57 -10.63
CA ASP A 265 17.36 -6.83 -11.65
C ASP A 265 16.53 -5.75 -12.35
N ARG A 266 15.22 -5.96 -12.49
CA ARG A 266 14.36 -5.00 -13.18
C ARG A 266 14.20 -3.72 -12.36
N GLU A 267 13.96 -3.84 -11.05
CA GLU A 267 13.93 -2.66 -10.17
C GLU A 267 15.31 -2.03 -10.06
N ARG A 268 16.40 -2.84 -10.05
CA ARG A 268 17.76 -2.33 -10.05
C ARG A 268 18.04 -1.43 -11.26
N ALA A 269 17.64 -1.84 -12.45
CA ALA A 269 17.80 -1.02 -13.65
C ALA A 269 17.06 0.33 -13.54
N ALA A 270 15.86 0.34 -12.96
CA ALA A 270 15.13 1.59 -12.72
C ALA A 270 15.83 2.48 -11.67
N VAL A 271 16.40 1.88 -10.63
CA VAL A 271 17.20 2.59 -9.64
C VAL A 271 18.48 3.15 -10.25
N ASP A 272 19.18 2.39 -11.11
CA ASP A 272 20.40 2.87 -11.80
C ASP A 272 20.09 4.06 -12.72
N ALA A 273 18.96 4.02 -13.44
CA ALA A 273 18.50 5.16 -14.23
C ALA A 273 18.23 6.40 -13.36
N TRP A 274 17.63 6.20 -12.19
CA TRP A 274 17.47 7.30 -11.21
C TRP A 274 18.81 7.82 -10.69
N LEU A 275 19.76 6.95 -10.32
CA LEU A 275 21.08 7.37 -9.84
C LEU A 275 21.86 8.19 -10.89
N ALA A 276 21.64 7.93 -12.18
CA ALA A 276 22.20 8.69 -13.29
C ALA A 276 21.45 10.00 -13.61
N SER A 277 20.30 10.24 -13.01
CA SER A 277 19.46 11.42 -13.23
C SER A 277 19.76 12.55 -12.22
N PRO A 278 19.33 13.79 -12.50
CA PRO A 278 19.42 14.88 -11.55
C PRO A 278 18.30 14.86 -10.48
N ALA A 279 17.45 13.83 -10.44
CA ALA A 279 16.33 13.78 -9.52
C ALA A 279 16.79 13.37 -8.10
N LEU A 280 16.28 14.08 -7.10
CA LEU A 280 16.54 13.78 -5.68
C LEU A 280 15.78 12.54 -5.20
N PHE A 281 14.64 12.23 -5.81
CA PHE A 281 13.75 11.14 -5.40
C PHE A 281 13.41 10.23 -6.57
N HIS A 282 13.01 9.00 -6.22
CA HIS A 282 12.62 7.97 -7.17
C HIS A 282 11.32 7.30 -6.71
N VAL A 283 10.40 7.08 -7.64
CA VAL A 283 9.14 6.37 -7.43
C VAL A 283 8.93 5.37 -8.55
N MET A 284 8.47 4.17 -8.23
CA MET A 284 8.19 3.10 -9.18
C MET A 284 6.74 2.65 -9.09
N ARG A 285 6.13 2.34 -10.25
CA ARG A 285 4.83 1.67 -10.38
C ARG A 285 4.91 0.62 -11.49
N ASP A 286 4.48 -0.60 -11.20
CA ASP A 286 4.67 -1.75 -12.13
C ASP A 286 3.45 -2.66 -12.25
N TRP A 287 2.33 -2.33 -11.63
CA TRP A 287 1.13 -3.14 -11.64
C TRP A 287 -0.17 -2.33 -11.73
N TRP A 288 -1.25 -2.98 -12.13
CA TRP A 288 -2.56 -2.37 -12.34
C TRP A 288 -3.22 -1.80 -11.08
N THR A 289 -2.80 -2.26 -9.90
CA THR A 289 -3.22 -1.71 -8.61
C THR A 289 -2.28 -0.64 -8.08
N HIS A 290 -1.18 -0.35 -8.77
CA HIS A 290 -0.21 0.67 -8.39
C HIS A 290 -0.67 2.07 -8.82
N THR A 291 -1.89 2.43 -8.46
CA THR A 291 -2.50 3.72 -8.77
C THR A 291 -2.27 4.79 -7.70
N ASP A 292 -1.40 4.55 -6.72
CA ASP A 292 -0.99 5.57 -5.76
C ASP A 292 0.21 6.40 -6.24
N LEU A 293 0.27 7.66 -5.82
CA LEU A 293 1.34 8.59 -6.21
C LEU A 293 2.70 8.10 -5.75
N VAL A 294 2.77 7.56 -4.52
CA VAL A 294 3.95 6.90 -3.94
C VAL A 294 3.50 5.62 -3.29
N LEU A 295 4.01 4.49 -3.74
CA LEU A 295 3.81 3.20 -3.07
C LEU A 295 4.79 3.07 -1.92
N ALA A 296 4.32 2.63 -0.77
CA ALA A 296 5.09 2.61 0.48
C ALA A 296 6.36 1.74 0.41
N GLY A 297 6.38 0.73 -0.46
CA GLY A 297 7.52 -0.14 -0.69
C GLY A 297 8.27 0.09 -2.01
N MET A 298 8.00 1.17 -2.76
CA MET A 298 8.56 1.35 -4.10
C MET A 298 9.05 2.79 -4.35
N TRP A 299 9.79 3.34 -3.39
CA TRP A 299 10.38 4.67 -3.51
C TRP A 299 11.77 4.74 -2.90
N GLY A 300 12.45 5.84 -3.14
CA GLY A 300 13.77 6.14 -2.58
C GLY A 300 14.15 7.59 -2.78
N GLY A 301 15.32 7.97 -2.29
CA GLY A 301 15.76 9.34 -2.39
C GLY A 301 17.16 9.58 -1.84
N VAL A 302 17.55 10.84 -1.86
CA VAL A 302 18.71 11.37 -1.16
C VAL A 302 18.34 11.61 0.29
N ALA A 303 19.12 11.06 1.22
CA ALA A 303 18.89 11.25 2.65
C ALA A 303 19.27 12.67 3.11
N GLY A 304 18.65 13.14 4.18
CA GLY A 304 18.86 14.46 4.76
C GLY A 304 18.20 15.62 4.01
N VAL A 305 17.50 15.35 2.89
CA VAL A 305 16.85 16.39 2.09
C VAL A 305 15.42 16.65 2.57
N LEU A 306 14.69 15.60 2.91
CA LEU A 306 13.31 15.73 3.40
C LEU A 306 13.25 16.32 4.81
N PRO A 307 12.15 17.00 5.16
CA PRO A 307 11.89 17.36 6.56
C PRO A 307 11.92 16.13 7.46
N PRO A 308 12.19 16.30 8.78
CA PRO A 308 12.19 15.18 9.73
C PRO A 308 10.88 14.41 9.71
N ILE A 309 10.93 13.12 9.38
CA ILE A 309 9.75 12.26 9.23
C ILE A 309 9.02 11.99 10.56
N PRO A 310 9.72 11.71 11.70
CA PRO A 310 9.03 11.35 12.94
C PRO A 310 8.01 12.39 13.44
N PRO A 311 8.32 13.71 13.50
CA PRO A 311 7.33 14.71 13.90
C PRO A 311 6.19 14.85 12.91
N LEU A 312 6.44 14.73 11.59
CA LEU A 312 5.39 14.75 10.57
C LEU A 312 4.43 13.56 10.72
N LEU A 313 4.98 12.36 10.95
CA LEU A 313 4.19 11.15 11.15
C LEU A 313 3.32 11.24 12.42
N THR A 314 3.87 11.82 13.49
CA THR A 314 3.14 12.04 14.75
C THR A 314 1.99 13.05 14.59
N ALA A 315 2.24 14.11 13.83
CA ALA A 315 1.23 15.17 13.60
C ALA A 315 0.17 14.79 12.57
N TYR A 316 0.44 13.81 11.70
CA TYR A 316 -0.44 13.42 10.61
C TYR A 316 -1.81 12.92 11.10
N LYS A 317 -2.86 13.50 10.54
CA LYS A 317 -4.26 13.14 10.81
C LYS A 317 -4.89 12.63 9.51
N PRO A 318 -5.02 11.31 9.31
CA PRO A 318 -5.67 10.77 8.12
C PRO A 318 -7.15 11.20 8.10
N ALA A 319 -7.67 11.43 6.89
CA ALA A 319 -9.06 11.82 6.69
C ALA A 319 -10.07 10.71 7.04
N HIS A 320 -9.61 9.47 7.05
CA HIS A 320 -10.42 8.28 7.33
C HIS A 320 -9.81 7.47 8.46
N MET A 321 -10.59 6.49 8.95
CA MET A 321 -10.10 5.52 9.93
C MET A 321 -8.87 4.78 9.39
N GLU A 322 -7.85 4.62 10.21
CA GLU A 322 -6.59 3.99 9.80
C GLU A 322 -6.79 2.55 9.33
N THR A 323 -6.18 2.26 8.21
CA THR A 323 -6.09 0.92 7.62
C THR A 323 -4.63 0.49 7.56
N PRO A 324 -4.33 -0.76 7.18
CA PRO A 324 -2.96 -1.20 6.90
C PRO A 324 -2.20 -0.36 5.85
N ASN A 325 -2.89 0.51 5.09
CA ASN A 325 -2.30 1.37 4.06
C ASN A 325 -2.10 2.83 4.54
N VAL A 326 -2.11 3.10 5.83
CA VAL A 326 -1.96 4.46 6.40
C VAL A 326 -0.60 5.10 6.05
N ASP A 327 0.43 4.30 5.84
CA ASP A 327 1.74 4.73 5.36
C ASP A 327 1.71 5.26 3.92
N GLN A 328 0.94 4.66 3.01
CA GLN A 328 0.73 5.20 1.67
C GLN A 328 -0.04 6.53 1.70
N TRP A 329 -1.03 6.66 2.60
CA TRP A 329 -1.73 7.93 2.79
C TRP A 329 -0.80 9.02 3.31
N PHE A 330 0.06 8.69 4.28
CA PHE A 330 1.10 9.60 4.78
C PHE A 330 2.04 10.05 3.65
N LEU A 331 2.52 9.12 2.83
CA LEU A 331 3.36 9.45 1.69
C LEU A 331 2.64 10.35 0.69
N ARG A 332 1.40 10.06 0.36
CA ARG A 332 0.58 10.85 -0.56
C ARG A 332 0.29 12.26 -0.02
N ASP A 333 -0.12 12.36 1.25
CA ASP A 333 -0.67 13.59 1.80
C ASP A 333 0.41 14.53 2.37
N ILE A 334 1.52 13.98 2.83
CA ILE A 334 2.60 14.70 3.51
C ILE A 334 3.86 14.78 2.66
N LEU A 335 4.35 13.67 2.13
CA LEU A 335 5.66 13.66 1.48
C LEU A 335 5.59 13.92 -0.03
N TRP A 336 4.53 13.53 -0.72
CA TRP A 336 4.42 13.74 -2.17
C TRP A 336 4.61 15.21 -2.59
N PRO A 337 4.05 16.22 -1.90
CA PRO A 337 4.31 17.63 -2.21
C PRO A 337 5.79 18.02 -2.20
N CYS A 338 6.60 17.33 -1.38
CA CYS A 338 8.06 17.49 -1.39
C CYS A 338 8.68 16.68 -2.54
N LEU A 339 8.38 15.40 -2.64
CA LEU A 339 8.98 14.49 -3.61
C LEU A 339 8.77 14.96 -5.05
N ARG A 340 7.56 15.42 -5.41
CA ARG A 340 7.19 15.82 -6.76
C ARG A 340 8.02 16.97 -7.33
N GLN A 341 8.72 17.75 -6.49
CA GLN A 341 9.55 18.87 -6.92
C GLN A 341 10.86 18.41 -7.60
N SER A 342 11.33 17.18 -7.30
CA SER A 342 12.54 16.62 -7.90
C SER A 342 12.50 15.09 -7.90
N VAL A 343 11.58 14.50 -8.66
CA VAL A 343 11.35 13.06 -8.70
C VAL A 343 11.49 12.47 -10.10
N LEU A 344 12.16 11.33 -10.21
CA LEU A 344 12.05 10.45 -11.37
C LEU A 344 10.99 9.38 -11.07
N VAL A 345 10.00 9.28 -11.93
CA VAL A 345 8.92 8.30 -11.80
C VAL A 345 9.04 7.27 -12.92
N HIS A 346 9.25 5.99 -12.59
CA HIS A 346 9.08 4.90 -13.54
C HIS A 346 7.69 4.31 -13.42
N ASP A 347 6.96 4.28 -14.52
CA ASP A 347 5.63 3.67 -14.59
C ASP A 347 5.55 2.73 -15.79
N ARG A 348 5.05 1.50 -15.57
CA ARG A 348 4.91 0.51 -16.64
C ARG A 348 3.63 0.68 -17.43
N LEU A 349 2.55 1.02 -16.75
CA LEU A 349 1.18 0.83 -17.28
C LEU A 349 0.44 2.15 -17.44
N PHE A 350 0.82 3.14 -16.64
CA PHE A 350 0.15 4.43 -16.58
C PHE A 350 1.08 5.53 -17.12
N THR A 351 0.49 6.54 -17.70
CA THR A 351 1.22 7.64 -18.31
C THR A 351 0.85 9.01 -17.72
N PRO A 352 0.90 9.18 -16.38
CA PRO A 352 0.72 10.50 -15.81
C PRO A 352 1.87 11.42 -16.25
N PRO A 353 1.66 12.75 -16.27
CA PRO A 353 2.70 13.70 -16.68
C PRO A 353 4.01 13.48 -15.93
N GLY A 354 5.13 13.42 -16.67
CA GLY A 354 6.47 13.23 -16.12
C GLY A 354 6.90 11.79 -15.87
N ALA A 355 6.00 10.82 -15.99
CA ALA A 355 6.36 9.42 -15.88
C ALA A 355 7.23 8.94 -17.06
N GLN A 356 8.21 8.10 -16.75
CA GLN A 356 9.12 7.48 -17.71
C GLN A 356 8.84 5.97 -17.81
N PRO A 357 9.05 5.36 -18.98
CA PRO A 357 8.98 3.91 -19.10
C PRO A 357 10.11 3.25 -18.32
N TRP A 358 9.90 1.99 -17.93
CA TRP A 358 10.92 1.20 -17.27
C TRP A 358 12.09 0.90 -18.23
N PRO A 359 13.36 0.94 -17.76
CA PRO A 359 14.54 0.64 -18.59
C PRO A 359 14.58 -0.79 -19.11
N LEU A 360 14.05 -1.76 -18.36
CA LEU A 360 13.95 -3.14 -18.77
C LEU A 360 12.50 -3.55 -19.05
N PRO A 361 12.27 -4.48 -19.98
CA PRO A 361 10.95 -4.98 -20.30
C PRO A 361 10.31 -5.67 -19.08
N ALA A 362 8.99 -5.76 -19.09
CA ALA A 362 8.27 -6.50 -18.08
C ALA A 362 8.56 -8.00 -18.18
N PRO A 363 8.63 -8.72 -17.04
CA PRO A 363 8.69 -10.16 -17.05
C PRO A 363 7.41 -10.74 -17.65
N PRO A 364 7.45 -12.00 -18.16
CA PRO A 364 6.27 -12.64 -18.71
C PRO A 364 5.19 -12.87 -17.65
N GLY A 365 3.94 -12.94 -18.09
CA GLY A 365 2.78 -13.17 -17.22
C GLY A 365 2.46 -12.00 -16.33
N ASN A 366 2.02 -12.29 -15.11
CA ASN A 366 1.57 -11.30 -14.12
C ASN A 366 2.67 -10.88 -13.12
N LEU A 367 3.91 -11.24 -13.40
CA LEU A 367 5.04 -10.86 -12.54
C LEU A 367 5.29 -9.35 -12.62
N HIS A 368 5.59 -8.75 -11.49
CA HIS A 368 5.86 -7.32 -11.37
C HIS A 368 6.74 -7.01 -10.16
N VAL A 369 7.39 -5.87 -10.19
CA VAL A 369 8.12 -5.34 -9.04
C VAL A 369 7.12 -4.91 -7.95
N GLY A 370 7.44 -5.21 -6.70
CA GLY A 370 6.54 -4.92 -5.57
C GLY A 370 5.51 -6.03 -5.28
N GLN A 371 5.57 -7.16 -5.99
CA GLN A 371 4.64 -8.27 -5.73
C GLN A 371 5.00 -9.05 -4.46
N ASP A 372 3.99 -9.59 -3.81
CA ASP A 372 4.12 -10.53 -2.71
C ASP A 372 4.61 -11.89 -3.22
N VAL A 373 5.89 -12.19 -3.00
CA VAL A 373 6.53 -13.43 -3.46
C VAL A 373 5.95 -14.65 -2.75
N TYR A 374 5.58 -14.53 -1.47
CA TYR A 374 4.96 -15.61 -0.73
C TYR A 374 3.60 -16.02 -1.32
N ALA A 375 2.80 -15.07 -1.78
CA ALA A 375 1.51 -15.35 -2.41
C ALA A 375 1.64 -15.98 -3.80
N VAL A 376 2.64 -15.58 -4.61
CA VAL A 376 2.73 -15.97 -6.02
C VAL A 376 3.74 -17.06 -6.31
N ALA A 377 4.73 -17.27 -5.46
CA ALA A 377 5.86 -18.18 -5.69
C ALA A 377 6.36 -18.89 -4.41
N ARG A 378 5.44 -19.21 -3.47
CA ARG A 378 5.78 -19.80 -2.16
C ARG A 378 6.68 -21.04 -2.27
N VAL A 379 6.38 -21.95 -3.20
CA VAL A 379 7.13 -23.19 -3.37
C VAL A 379 8.57 -22.92 -3.82
N GLN A 380 8.74 -22.05 -4.83
CA GLN A 380 10.06 -21.67 -5.34
C GLN A 380 10.84 -20.90 -4.27
N GLN A 381 10.17 -20.03 -3.50
CA GLN A 381 10.79 -19.32 -2.38
C GLN A 381 11.29 -20.32 -1.31
N ALA A 382 10.45 -21.26 -0.88
CA ALA A 382 10.83 -22.27 0.09
C ALA A 382 11.99 -23.14 -0.38
N GLN A 383 12.00 -23.55 -1.65
CA GLN A 383 13.11 -24.31 -2.24
C GLN A 383 14.44 -23.52 -2.22
N ARG A 384 14.39 -22.25 -2.58
CA ARG A 384 15.55 -21.34 -2.56
C ARG A 384 16.11 -21.12 -1.16
N LEU A 385 15.20 -21.03 -0.16
CA LEU A 385 15.54 -20.81 1.23
C LEU A 385 15.81 -22.09 2.04
N ALA A 386 15.61 -23.29 1.48
CA ALA A 386 15.74 -24.56 2.19
C ALA A 386 17.02 -24.73 3.04
N PRO A 387 18.23 -24.33 2.56
CA PRO A 387 19.46 -24.44 3.36
C PRO A 387 19.44 -23.58 4.64
N TRP A 388 18.67 -22.51 4.64
CA TRP A 388 18.53 -21.61 5.78
C TRP A 388 17.39 -22.05 6.70
N LEU A 389 16.27 -22.52 6.13
CA LEU A 389 15.12 -22.99 6.90
C LEU A 389 15.53 -24.15 7.82
N ALA A 390 16.43 -25.02 7.38
CA ALA A 390 16.97 -26.09 8.20
C ALA A 390 17.72 -25.62 9.46
N LYS A 391 18.17 -24.35 9.49
CA LYS A 391 18.94 -23.75 10.59
C LYS A 391 18.11 -22.77 11.45
N LEU A 392 16.87 -22.50 11.08
CA LEU A 392 16.00 -21.51 11.71
C LEU A 392 14.74 -22.19 12.27
N PRO A 393 14.76 -22.69 13.51
CA PRO A 393 13.63 -23.39 14.13
C PRO A 393 12.33 -22.58 14.12
N SER A 394 12.43 -21.26 14.29
CA SER A 394 11.26 -20.36 14.28
C SER A 394 10.50 -20.35 12.95
N LEU A 395 11.17 -20.65 11.83
CA LEU A 395 10.56 -20.69 10.50
C LEU A 395 10.01 -22.07 10.13
N GLN A 396 10.43 -23.12 10.84
CA GLN A 396 9.92 -24.49 10.67
C GLN A 396 8.55 -24.70 11.32
N ALA A 397 8.26 -23.98 12.41
CA ALA A 397 7.01 -24.12 13.17
C ALA A 397 5.78 -23.51 12.47
N GLY A 398 5.94 -22.79 11.36
CA GLY A 398 4.87 -22.10 10.63
C GLY A 398 4.13 -22.93 9.57
N ASP A 399 4.52 -24.19 9.35
CA ASP A 399 3.90 -25.06 8.32
C ASP A 399 2.69 -25.88 8.82
N THR A 400 2.18 -25.60 10.02
CA THR A 400 0.99 -26.25 10.59
C THR A 400 -0.17 -25.27 10.78
N VAL A 401 -0.63 -24.63 9.70
CA VAL A 401 -2.02 -24.11 9.59
C VAL A 401 -2.45 -24.14 8.13
#